data_25e714a7759ace50f1fcbde736878d2f
#
_entry.id   25e714a7759ace50f1fcbde736878d2f
#
_cell.length_a   1.000
_cell.length_b   1.000
_cell.length_c   1.000
_cell.angle_alpha   90.00
_cell.angle_beta   90.00
_cell.angle_gamma   90.00
#
_symmetry.space_group_name_H-M   'P 1'
#
loop_
_entity.id
_entity.type
_entity.pdbx_description
1 polymer ?
#
loop_
_entity_poly.entity_id
_entity_poly.type
_entity_poly.pdbx_seq_one_letter_code
_entity_poly.pdbx_strand_id
1 'polypeptide(L)'
;FGTSQNDFGTIPGEKRERDEQIREIPVLGQIAAGIPIDVPGSDSSWTQQAEEMIPVSSHMLGKSDDIFALRVKGTSMIEDLIDDGDIILLKPAKTAEKGQKVAVWLKDEEATTLKRYYPEGEYTRLQPANKTMEPIVTKSDNIEIQAIFVGSIRPPEE
;
A
#
# COMPACT_ATOMS: atom_id res chain seq x y z
N PHE A 1 15.00 33.36 -30.13
CA PHE A 1 14.81 32.96 -30.05
C PHE A 1 15.06 32.54 -29.64
N GLY A 2 15.32 32.56 -29.47
CA GLY A 2 15.37 31.79 -29.21
C GLY A 2 15.56 31.62 -28.40
N THR A 3 15.47 31.56 -27.99
CA THR A 3 15.40 31.10 -27.36
C THR A 3 15.14 30.80 -26.80
N SER A 4 14.81 30.85 -26.75
CA SER A 4 14.38 30.26 -26.29
C SER A 4 14.31 29.65 -26.05
N GLN A 5 14.41 29.35 -26.16
CA GLN A 5 14.23 28.48 -25.89
C GLN A 5 14.55 28.02 -25.13
N ASN A 6 14.83 28.22 -25.02
CA ASN A 6 14.89 27.69 -24.15
C ASN A 6 14.62 27.81 -23.44
N ASP A 7 14.34 28.33 -23.45
CA ASP A 7 13.84 28.37 -22.64
C ASP A 7 13.08 28.10 -22.47
N PHE A 8 13.03 27.91 -22.94
CA PHE A 8 12.12 27.53 -22.62
C PHE A 8 11.74 26.86 -21.77
N GLY A 9 11.38 26.96 -21.83
CA GLY A 9 10.54 26.34 -20.89
C GLY A 9 11.10 25.65 -19.78
N THR A 10 12.20 25.22 -19.85
CA THR A 10 12.70 24.43 -18.75
C THR A 10 13.35 25.31 -17.72
N ILE A 11 12.74 25.32 -16.57
CA ILE A 11 13.28 26.02 -15.43
C ILE A 11 14.14 25.03 -14.66
N PRO A 12 15.41 25.31 -14.45
CA PRO A 12 16.28 24.36 -13.77
C PRO A 12 15.76 23.91 -12.41
N GLY A 13 15.10 24.79 -11.69
CA GLY A 13 14.53 24.42 -10.40
C GLY A 13 13.46 23.36 -10.52
N GLU A 14 12.62 23.44 -11.54
CA GLU A 14 11.58 22.43 -11.74
C GLU A 14 12.19 21.07 -11.99
N LYS A 15 13.25 21.02 -12.77
CA LYS A 15 13.87 19.74 -13.08
C LYS A 15 14.43 19.10 -11.82
N ARG A 16 15.09 19.87 -10.98
CA ARG A 16 15.63 19.33 -9.74
C ARG A 16 14.52 18.86 -8.81
N GLU A 17 13.42 19.58 -8.77
CA GLU A 17 12.31 19.18 -7.92
C GLU A 17 11.74 17.83 -8.36
N ARG A 18 11.64 17.59 -9.66
CA ARG A 18 11.15 16.30 -10.14
C ARG A 18 12.10 15.19 -9.77
N ASP A 19 13.42 15.43 -9.83
CA ASP A 19 14.38 14.41 -9.43
C ASP A 19 14.26 14.08 -7.95
N GLU A 20 13.97 15.09 -7.13
CA GLU A 20 13.84 14.88 -5.70
C GLU A 20 12.54 14.20 -5.33
N GLN A 21 11.62 14.02 -6.28
CA GLN A 21 10.34 13.43 -5.99
C GLN A 21 10.31 11.92 -6.18
N ILE A 22 11.44 11.31 -6.49
CA ILE A 22 11.53 9.87 -6.61
C ILE A 22 12.03 9.32 -5.30
N ARG A 23 11.30 8.36 -4.75
CA ARG A 23 11.69 7.69 -3.51
C ARG A 23 11.82 6.20 -3.77
N GLU A 24 12.78 5.58 -3.09
CA GLU A 24 12.94 4.14 -3.13
C GLU A 24 12.13 3.53 -2.01
N ILE A 25 11.20 2.66 -2.37
CA ILE A 25 10.27 2.07 -1.41
C ILE A 25 10.62 0.60 -1.25
N PRO A 26 10.77 0.14 -0.01
CA PRO A 26 11.10 -1.28 0.22
C PRO A 26 9.88 -2.17 0.00
N VAL A 27 10.09 -3.28 -0.70
CA VAL A 27 9.07 -4.32 -0.85
C VAL A 27 9.40 -5.38 0.19
N LEU A 28 8.52 -5.56 1.16
CA LEU A 28 8.80 -6.40 2.32
C LEU A 28 8.30 -7.82 2.16
N GLY A 29 7.64 -8.15 1.05
CA GLY A 29 7.17 -9.50 0.82
C GLY A 29 5.80 -9.49 0.21
N GLN A 30 5.02 -10.51 0.49
CA GLN A 30 3.67 -10.67 -0.03
C GLN A 30 2.66 -10.49 1.08
N ILE A 31 1.50 -9.96 0.71
CA ILE A 31 0.37 -9.97 1.64
C ILE A 31 -0.27 -11.35 1.51
N ALA A 32 -0.09 -12.17 2.52
CA ALA A 32 -0.46 -13.57 2.45
C ALA A 32 -0.89 -14.06 3.81
N ALA A 33 -1.59 -15.19 3.81
CA ALA A 33 -2.03 -15.83 5.03
C ALA A 33 -0.85 -16.35 5.84
N GLY A 34 -1.06 -16.47 7.14
CA GLY A 34 -0.15 -17.16 8.04
C GLY A 34 0.85 -16.30 8.76
N ILE A 35 1.15 -15.11 8.26
CA ILE A 35 2.18 -14.27 8.86
C ILE A 35 1.67 -12.83 8.89
N PRO A 36 1.66 -12.17 10.06
CA PRO A 36 1.33 -10.76 10.08
C PRO A 36 2.43 -9.95 9.44
N ILE A 37 2.07 -8.79 8.94
CA ILE A 37 3.06 -7.86 8.44
C ILE A 37 3.90 -7.40 9.63
N ASP A 38 5.20 -7.64 9.54
CA ASP A 38 6.11 -7.14 10.56
C ASP A 38 6.40 -5.69 10.22
N VAL A 39 5.52 -4.81 10.67
CA VAL A 39 5.69 -3.39 10.42
C VAL A 39 6.71 -2.88 11.40
N PRO A 40 7.89 -2.53 10.94
CA PRO A 40 8.91 -2.05 11.86
C PRO A 40 8.46 -0.74 12.49
N GLY A 41 9.06 -0.43 13.60
CA GLY A 41 8.82 0.85 14.22
C GLY A 41 9.39 1.95 13.36
N SER A 42 9.83 3.00 13.99
CA SER A 42 10.30 4.17 13.25
C SER A 42 11.74 4.04 12.79
N ASP A 43 12.38 2.91 13.00
CA ASP A 43 13.78 2.78 12.60
C ASP A 43 13.86 2.32 11.16
N SER A 44 15.05 2.24 10.64
CA SER A 44 15.29 1.97 9.23
C SER A 44 15.54 0.50 8.95
N SER A 45 15.10 -0.38 9.82
CA SER A 45 15.33 -1.81 9.61
C SER A 45 14.56 -2.36 8.43
N TRP A 46 13.57 -1.62 7.93
CA TRP A 46 12.81 -2.02 6.75
C TRP A 46 13.70 -2.30 5.55
N THR A 47 14.67 -1.41 5.32
CA THR A 47 15.52 -1.56 4.16
C THR A 47 16.37 -2.80 4.24
N GLN A 48 16.69 -3.25 5.45
CA GLN A 48 17.45 -4.48 5.62
C GLN A 48 16.62 -5.72 5.38
N GLN A 49 15.32 -5.62 5.55
CA GLN A 49 14.40 -6.74 5.35
C GLN A 49 13.81 -6.77 3.95
N ALA A 50 14.06 -5.75 3.16
CA ALA A 50 13.42 -5.60 1.87
C ALA A 50 13.93 -6.64 0.89
N GLU A 51 13.00 -7.26 0.16
CA GLU A 51 13.33 -8.16 -0.93
C GLU A 51 13.87 -7.37 -2.12
N GLU A 52 13.34 -6.18 -2.31
CA GLU A 52 13.77 -5.30 -3.39
C GLU A 52 13.33 -3.89 -3.04
N MET A 53 13.90 -2.92 -3.76
CA MET A 53 13.49 -1.53 -3.64
C MET A 53 12.90 -1.12 -4.97
N ILE A 54 11.82 -0.34 -4.94
CA ILE A 54 11.22 0.15 -6.17
C ILE A 54 11.18 1.67 -6.15
N PRO A 55 11.42 2.31 -7.30
CA PRO A 55 11.32 3.76 -7.37
C PRO A 55 9.87 4.18 -7.55
N VAL A 56 9.42 5.13 -6.75
CA VAL A 56 8.04 5.59 -6.79
C VAL A 56 8.05 7.11 -6.71
N SER A 57 7.20 7.74 -7.51
CA SER A 57 7.05 9.17 -7.44
C SER A 57 6.46 9.57 -6.10
N SER A 58 7.04 10.58 -5.47
CA SER A 58 6.53 11.03 -4.19
C SER A 58 5.14 11.64 -4.31
N HIS A 59 4.70 11.99 -5.52
CA HIS A 59 3.32 12.43 -5.72
C HIS A 59 2.31 11.35 -5.36
N MET A 60 2.69 10.09 -5.49
CA MET A 60 1.81 8.98 -5.15
C MET A 60 1.78 8.68 -3.66
N LEU A 61 2.71 9.24 -2.91
CA LEU A 61 2.91 8.83 -1.52
C LEU A 61 2.37 9.84 -0.52
N GLY A 62 2.00 11.02 -0.98
CA GLY A 62 1.59 12.07 -0.07
C GLY A 62 2.76 12.54 0.76
N LYS A 63 2.47 12.93 1.99
CA LYS A 63 3.48 13.50 2.87
C LYS A 63 4.08 12.50 3.83
N SER A 64 3.67 11.25 3.74
CA SER A 64 4.13 10.25 4.70
C SER A 64 5.54 9.80 4.35
N ASP A 65 6.37 9.63 5.37
CA ASP A 65 7.72 9.13 5.19
C ASP A 65 7.81 7.62 5.37
N ASP A 66 6.79 7.01 5.95
CA ASP A 66 6.84 5.61 6.36
C ASP A 66 6.02 4.76 5.40
N ILE A 67 6.46 4.69 4.15
CA ILE A 67 5.75 3.90 3.14
C ILE A 67 6.54 2.63 2.88
N PHE A 68 5.83 1.52 2.80
CA PHE A 68 6.42 0.26 2.38
C PHE A 68 5.49 -0.39 1.36
N ALA A 69 5.95 -1.46 0.75
CA ALA A 69 5.20 -2.12 -0.31
C ALA A 69 5.12 -3.60 -0.05
N LEU A 70 4.05 -4.21 -0.57
CA LEU A 70 3.85 -5.65 -0.54
C LEU A 70 3.33 -6.08 -1.90
N ARG A 71 3.64 -7.32 -2.29
CA ARG A 71 3.04 -7.91 -3.48
C ARG A 71 1.69 -8.50 -3.12
N VAL A 72 0.74 -8.34 -4.01
CA VAL A 72 -0.61 -8.85 -3.80
C VAL A 72 -0.68 -10.29 -4.30
N LYS A 73 -1.34 -11.14 -3.53
CA LYS A 73 -1.63 -12.48 -3.93
C LYS A 73 -3.14 -12.67 -3.93
N GLY A 74 -3.67 -13.14 -5.08
CA GLY A 74 -5.09 -13.38 -5.19
C GLY A 74 -5.83 -12.21 -5.82
N THR A 75 -7.15 -12.35 -5.90
CA THR A 75 -7.98 -11.42 -6.66
C THR A 75 -9.10 -10.81 -5.82
N SER A 76 -8.96 -10.79 -4.49
CA SER A 76 -10.05 -10.30 -3.65
C SER A 76 -10.36 -8.82 -3.84
N MET A 77 -9.46 -8.07 -4.48
CA MET A 77 -9.65 -6.65 -4.71
C MET A 77 -9.62 -6.28 -6.19
N ILE A 78 -9.98 -7.24 -7.06
CA ILE A 78 -9.84 -7.04 -8.50
C ILE A 78 -10.78 -5.95 -9.02
N GLU A 79 -11.95 -5.76 -8.40
CA GLU A 79 -12.88 -4.73 -8.84
C GLU A 79 -12.44 -3.33 -8.43
N ASP A 80 -11.46 -3.23 -7.53
CA ASP A 80 -10.78 -1.97 -7.25
C ASP A 80 -9.50 -1.85 -8.06
N LEU A 81 -9.34 -2.67 -9.10
CA LEU A 81 -8.21 -2.64 -10.01
C LEU A 81 -6.89 -3.03 -9.36
N ILE A 82 -6.96 -3.88 -8.34
CA ILE A 82 -5.79 -4.43 -7.68
C ILE A 82 -5.77 -5.92 -8.00
N ASP A 83 -4.83 -6.34 -8.81
CA ASP A 83 -4.75 -7.69 -9.33
C ASP A 83 -3.63 -8.47 -8.67
N ASP A 84 -3.70 -9.78 -8.81
CA ASP A 84 -2.62 -10.66 -8.37
C ASP A 84 -1.30 -10.22 -9.01
N GLY A 85 -0.27 -10.13 -8.20
CA GLY A 85 1.04 -9.69 -8.68
C GLY A 85 1.28 -8.20 -8.62
N ASP A 86 0.24 -7.40 -8.38
CA ASP A 86 0.44 -5.96 -8.24
C ASP A 86 1.24 -5.67 -6.97
N ILE A 87 1.89 -4.52 -6.98
CA ILE A 87 2.59 -4.02 -5.80
C ILE A 87 1.74 -2.93 -5.19
N ILE A 88 1.41 -3.08 -3.91
CA ILE A 88 0.62 -2.06 -3.22
C ILE A 88 1.52 -1.30 -2.27
N LEU A 89 1.22 -0.01 -2.17
CA LEU A 89 1.94 0.91 -1.30
C LEU A 89 1.09 1.15 -0.06
N LEU A 90 1.71 1.01 1.09
CA LEU A 90 1.01 1.02 2.36
C LEU A 90 1.69 1.97 3.33
N LYS A 91 0.87 2.62 4.14
CA LYS A 91 1.34 3.47 5.22
C LYS A 91 0.99 2.80 6.54
N PRO A 92 1.95 2.57 7.44
CA PRO A 92 1.64 1.96 8.73
C PRO A 92 0.58 2.76 9.48
N ALA A 93 -0.39 2.06 10.05
CA ALA A 93 -1.44 2.68 10.80
C ALA A 93 -2.08 1.64 11.70
N LYS A 94 -2.57 2.08 12.86
CA LYS A 94 -3.29 1.19 13.77
C LYS A 94 -4.77 1.45 13.76
N THR A 95 -5.20 2.53 13.13
CA THR A 95 -6.62 2.87 12.99
C THR A 95 -6.89 3.29 11.56
N ALA A 96 -8.14 3.23 11.17
CA ALA A 96 -8.54 3.60 9.83
C ALA A 96 -9.97 4.12 9.87
N GLU A 97 -10.37 4.77 8.79
CA GLU A 97 -11.71 5.30 8.67
C GLU A 97 -12.55 4.35 7.83
N LYS A 98 -13.86 4.41 8.06
CA LYS A 98 -14.81 3.60 7.34
C LYS A 98 -14.61 3.75 5.83
N GLY A 99 -14.54 2.63 5.14
CA GLY A 99 -14.42 2.60 3.69
C GLY A 99 -13.00 2.61 3.17
N GLN A 100 -12.00 2.83 4.01
CA GLN A 100 -10.62 2.80 3.55
C GLN A 100 -10.20 1.37 3.28
N LYS A 101 -9.28 1.22 2.31
CA LYS A 101 -8.65 -0.08 2.07
C LYS A 101 -7.50 -0.22 3.05
N VAL A 102 -7.49 -1.33 3.76
CA VAL A 102 -6.51 -1.55 4.83
C VAL A 102 -5.91 -2.95 4.71
N ALA A 103 -4.67 -3.05 5.15
CA ALA A 103 -4.05 -4.33 5.41
C ALA A 103 -4.34 -4.66 6.87
N VAL A 104 -4.98 -5.80 7.10
CA VAL A 104 -5.48 -6.15 8.42
C VAL A 104 -5.06 -7.56 8.76
N TRP A 105 -4.67 -7.74 10.02
CA TRP A 105 -4.34 -9.06 10.58
C TRP A 105 -5.56 -9.61 11.27
N LEU A 106 -5.97 -10.81 10.87
CA LEU A 106 -7.08 -11.54 11.48
C LEU A 106 -6.47 -12.51 12.48
N LYS A 107 -6.71 -12.28 13.75
CA LYS A 107 -6.01 -13.01 14.82
C LYS A 107 -6.39 -14.50 14.84
N ASP A 108 -7.68 -14.79 14.75
CA ASP A 108 -8.14 -16.18 14.84
C ASP A 108 -7.70 -16.99 13.64
N GLU A 109 -7.71 -16.38 12.46
CA GLU A 109 -7.34 -17.06 11.24
C GLU A 109 -5.85 -17.02 10.98
N GLU A 110 -5.12 -16.18 11.73
CA GLU A 110 -3.69 -15.98 11.52
C GLU A 110 -3.40 -15.63 10.06
N ALA A 111 -4.09 -14.61 9.56
CA ALA A 111 -4.01 -14.23 8.17
C ALA A 111 -3.97 -12.73 8.03
N THR A 112 -3.20 -12.26 7.06
CA THR A 112 -3.19 -10.86 6.67
C THR A 112 -3.91 -10.72 5.34
N THR A 113 -4.78 -9.72 5.22
CA THR A 113 -5.54 -9.52 4.00
C THR A 113 -5.71 -8.03 3.74
N LEU A 114 -5.96 -7.69 2.48
CA LEU A 114 -6.28 -6.32 2.06
C LEU A 114 -7.77 -6.28 1.75
N LYS A 115 -8.50 -5.42 2.45
CA LYS A 115 -9.95 -5.32 2.30
C LYS A 115 -10.39 -3.90 2.61
N ARG A 116 -11.61 -3.55 2.20
CA ARG A 116 -12.22 -2.32 2.66
C ARG A 116 -12.77 -2.53 4.06
N TYR A 117 -12.60 -1.53 4.88
CA TYR A 117 -12.83 -1.59 6.32
C TYR A 117 -14.16 -0.91 6.65
N TYR A 118 -15.06 -1.67 7.28
CA TYR A 118 -16.36 -1.14 7.71
C TYR A 118 -16.61 -1.57 9.14
N PRO A 119 -16.23 -0.72 10.11
CA PRO A 119 -16.51 -1.03 11.51
C PRO A 119 -17.99 -0.84 11.81
N GLU A 120 -18.59 -1.82 12.46
CA GLU A 120 -20.00 -1.80 12.77
C GLU A 120 -20.21 -2.18 14.24
N GLY A 121 -19.53 -1.46 15.13
CA GLY A 121 -19.64 -1.70 16.57
C GLY A 121 -18.81 -2.86 17.02
N GLU A 122 -19.44 -3.84 17.64
CA GLU A 122 -18.72 -5.02 18.13
C GLU A 122 -18.19 -5.88 16.98
N TYR A 123 -18.72 -5.70 15.78
CA TYR A 123 -18.31 -6.45 14.62
C TYR A 123 -17.73 -5.55 13.57
N THR A 124 -16.85 -6.09 12.77
CA THR A 124 -16.25 -5.38 11.66
C THR A 124 -16.46 -6.20 10.41
N ARG A 125 -16.87 -5.53 9.34
CA ARG A 125 -17.01 -6.15 8.03
C ARG A 125 -15.83 -5.77 7.18
N LEU A 126 -15.17 -6.76 6.62
CA LEU A 126 -14.04 -6.59 5.73
C LEU A 126 -14.54 -6.98 4.34
N GLN A 127 -14.64 -5.99 3.48
CA GLN A 127 -15.32 -6.15 2.21
C GLN A 127 -14.32 -6.35 1.08
N PRO A 128 -14.36 -7.49 0.39
CA PRO A 128 -13.56 -7.64 -0.82
C PRO A 128 -14.16 -6.83 -1.97
N ALA A 129 -13.32 -6.44 -2.91
CA ALA A 129 -13.78 -5.83 -4.15
C ALA A 129 -13.81 -6.91 -5.23
N ASN A 130 -14.66 -7.91 -5.01
CA ASN A 130 -14.78 -9.06 -5.89
C ASN A 130 -16.15 -9.69 -5.64
N LYS A 131 -17.02 -9.65 -6.64
CA LYS A 131 -18.39 -10.12 -6.50
C LYS A 131 -18.49 -11.59 -6.15
N THR A 132 -17.47 -12.37 -6.47
CA THR A 132 -17.50 -13.80 -6.22
C THR A 132 -17.06 -14.16 -4.82
N MET A 133 -16.70 -13.18 -4.00
CA MET A 133 -16.19 -13.41 -2.65
C MET A 133 -17.10 -12.78 -1.63
N GLU A 134 -17.33 -13.51 -0.55
CA GLU A 134 -18.16 -13.02 0.54
C GLU A 134 -17.38 -12.11 1.45
N PRO A 135 -18.04 -11.11 2.04
CA PRO A 135 -17.37 -10.30 3.05
C PRO A 135 -17.04 -11.12 4.28
N ILE A 136 -16.00 -10.73 4.96
CA ILE A 136 -15.61 -11.30 6.23
C ILE A 136 -16.24 -10.46 7.32
N VAL A 137 -17.06 -11.07 8.17
CA VAL A 137 -17.66 -10.39 9.32
C VAL A 137 -17.11 -11.06 10.55
N THR A 138 -16.43 -10.31 11.39
CA THR A 138 -15.77 -10.85 12.55
C THR A 138 -15.86 -9.85 13.69
N LYS A 139 -15.58 -10.31 14.91
CA LYS A 139 -15.56 -9.40 16.04
C LYS A 139 -14.46 -8.39 15.86
N SER A 140 -14.75 -7.16 16.25
CA SER A 140 -13.79 -6.07 16.07
C SER A 140 -12.50 -6.30 16.83
N ASP A 141 -12.53 -7.04 17.94
CA ASP A 141 -11.31 -7.32 18.69
C ASP A 141 -10.51 -8.47 18.10
N ASN A 142 -11.01 -9.12 17.05
CA ASN A 142 -10.28 -10.19 16.36
C ASN A 142 -9.37 -9.65 15.27
N ILE A 143 -9.35 -8.35 15.03
CA ILE A 143 -8.55 -7.78 13.95
C ILE A 143 -7.57 -6.76 14.48
N GLU A 144 -6.48 -6.59 13.74
CA GLU A 144 -5.54 -5.49 13.95
C GLU A 144 -5.28 -4.84 12.62
N ILE A 145 -5.57 -3.56 12.53
CA ILE A 145 -5.22 -2.79 11.35
C ILE A 145 -3.72 -2.59 11.40
N GLN A 146 -3.06 -2.89 10.29
CA GLN A 146 -1.62 -2.78 10.20
C GLN A 146 -1.17 -1.64 9.30
N ALA A 147 -1.92 -1.33 8.25
CA ALA A 147 -1.52 -0.30 7.33
C ALA A 147 -2.71 0.13 6.48
N ILE A 148 -2.61 1.32 5.93
CA ILE A 148 -3.62 1.89 5.05
C ILE A 148 -3.06 1.91 3.63
N PHE A 149 -3.90 1.54 2.67
CA PHE A 149 -3.56 1.53 1.26
C PHE A 149 -3.36 2.96 0.76
N VAL A 150 -2.25 3.19 0.05
CA VAL A 150 -1.93 4.49 -0.53
C VAL A 150 -2.06 4.45 -2.04
N GLY A 151 -1.62 3.38 -2.68
CA GLY A 151 -1.69 3.26 -4.12
C GLY A 151 -1.19 1.90 -4.56
N SER A 152 -1.21 1.66 -5.86
CA SER A 152 -0.74 0.39 -6.40
C SER A 152 0.03 0.62 -7.68
N ILE A 153 0.92 -0.31 -7.97
CA ILE A 153 1.74 -0.29 -9.17
C ILE A 153 1.64 -1.67 -9.79
N ARG A 154 1.38 -1.73 -11.09
CA ARG A 154 1.38 -2.99 -11.80
C ARG A 154 2.74 -3.15 -12.46
N PRO A 155 3.54 -4.15 -12.06
CA PRO A 155 4.85 -4.32 -12.67
C PRO A 155 4.72 -4.64 -14.15
N PRO A 156 5.70 -4.28 -14.95
CA PRO A 156 5.65 -4.61 -16.36
C PRO A 156 5.77 -6.11 -16.55
N GLU A 157 5.11 -6.60 -17.58
CA GLU A 157 5.26 -8.00 -17.97
C GLU A 157 6.56 -8.17 -18.72
N GLU A 158 7.15 -9.34 -18.57
CA GLU A 158 8.41 -9.62 -19.26
C GLU A 158 8.28 -10.66 -20.31
#